data_885e65ab29cf74de64c758c2830d2ddc
#
_entry.id   885e65ab29cf74de64c758c2830d2ddc
#
_cell.length_a   1.000
_cell.length_b   1.000
_cell.length_c   1.000
_cell.angle_alpha   90.00
_cell.angle_beta   90.00
_cell.angle_gamma   90.00
#
_symmetry.space_group_name_H-M   'P 1'
#
loop_
_entity.id
_entity.type
_entity.pdbx_description
1 polymer ?
#
loop_
_entity_poly.entity_id
_entity_poly.type
_entity_poly.pdbx_seq_one_letter_code
_entity_poly.pdbx_strand_id
1 'polypeptide(L)'
;MMFTKKKIDRRKKYFMVLDTETCPIDRTLEEVRPDNMLVYDVGYCIVDKKGNVYRTGSYLISEIFFGEFYSKMQSSYYADKIPNYFGDVAKGERVVKTWSQVSFILRKVIEEYEINTIVAHNARFDFGAISNTKKYLEEYPLLPYLEWYDSLKMARSVLGKMPTYEKFCRDNGYLTKTGKCRFTAEIIYRYITKDNEFIENHTGLEDTLIEKEILAYCFKQHKKMDKLLFNK
;
A
#
# COMPACT_ATOMS: atom_id res chain seq x y z
N MET A 1 -2.66 11.53 15.84
CA MET A 1 -3.14 12.76 15.19
C MET A 1 -4.63 12.60 14.90
N MET A 2 -5.53 13.31 15.60
CA MET A 2 -6.98 13.24 15.30
C MET A 2 -7.23 14.02 14.00
N PHE A 3 -7.46 13.29 12.91
CA PHE A 3 -8.00 13.92 11.70
C PHE A 3 -9.44 14.32 11.95
N THR A 4 -9.72 15.62 11.96
CA THR A 4 -11.11 16.11 11.96
C THR A 4 -11.83 15.52 10.74
N LYS A 5 -12.94 14.81 10.96
CA LYS A 5 -13.77 14.24 9.89
C LYS A 5 -14.14 15.34 8.90
N LYS A 6 -13.44 15.42 7.77
CA LYS A 6 -13.81 16.33 6.69
C LYS A 6 -15.16 15.89 6.12
N LYS A 7 -16.08 16.85 5.92
CA LYS A 7 -17.38 16.57 5.30
C LYS A 7 -17.17 15.95 3.91
N ILE A 8 -17.82 14.82 3.64
CA ILE A 8 -17.74 14.12 2.35
C ILE A 8 -18.43 14.98 1.29
N ASP A 9 -17.71 15.31 0.23
CA ASP A 9 -18.25 16.01 -0.95
C ASP A 9 -18.52 14.98 -2.05
N ARG A 10 -19.78 14.60 -2.24
CA ARG A 10 -20.20 13.57 -3.21
C ARG A 10 -19.93 13.93 -4.68
N ARG A 11 -19.52 15.16 -4.98
CA ARG A 11 -19.07 15.56 -6.33
C ARG A 11 -17.64 15.13 -6.63
N LYS A 12 -16.88 14.72 -5.60
CA LYS A 12 -15.50 14.24 -5.74
C LYS A 12 -15.48 12.73 -5.97
N LYS A 13 -14.50 12.28 -6.75
CA LYS A 13 -14.13 10.87 -6.79
C LYS A 13 -13.08 10.61 -5.71
N TYR A 14 -13.38 9.64 -4.85
CA TYR A 14 -12.46 9.16 -3.82
C TYR A 14 -11.81 7.85 -4.26
N PHE A 15 -10.62 7.62 -3.74
CA PHE A 15 -9.82 6.40 -3.91
C PHE A 15 -9.43 5.89 -2.54
N MET A 16 -9.38 4.58 -2.37
CA MET A 16 -8.72 3.95 -1.25
C MET A 16 -7.31 3.56 -1.69
N VAL A 17 -6.28 4.23 -1.17
CA VAL A 17 -4.91 3.76 -1.28
C VAL A 17 -4.70 2.75 -0.16
N LEU A 18 -4.20 1.57 -0.49
CA LEU A 18 -4.06 0.44 0.43
C LEU A 18 -2.69 -0.19 0.23
N ASP A 19 -2.03 -0.48 1.33
CA ASP A 19 -0.78 -1.22 1.37
C ASP A 19 -0.84 -2.33 2.43
N THR A 20 -0.09 -3.42 2.22
CA THR A 20 -0.07 -4.58 3.11
C THR A 20 1.33 -5.04 3.41
N GLU A 21 1.63 -5.22 4.72
CA GLU A 21 2.83 -5.92 5.13
C GLU A 21 2.57 -7.41 5.31
N THR A 22 3.55 -8.21 4.93
CA THR A 22 3.36 -9.65 4.79
C THR A 22 4.47 -10.47 5.42
N CYS A 23 4.14 -11.69 5.82
CA CYS A 23 5.11 -12.70 6.22
C CYS A 23 4.95 -13.97 5.37
N PRO A 24 6.03 -14.76 5.15
CA PRO A 24 5.94 -15.99 4.37
C PRO A 24 5.20 -17.09 5.15
N ILE A 25 4.44 -17.92 4.43
CA ILE A 25 3.82 -19.13 4.99
C ILE A 25 4.89 -20.14 5.41
N ASP A 26 5.92 -20.28 4.59
CA ASP A 26 7.03 -21.21 4.82
C ASP A 26 8.37 -20.45 4.83
N ARG A 27 9.18 -20.68 5.86
CA ARG A 27 10.52 -20.08 6.01
C ARG A 27 11.55 -20.61 5.01
N THR A 28 11.31 -21.77 4.42
CA THR A 28 12.24 -22.40 3.48
C THR A 28 12.13 -21.84 2.06
N LEU A 29 11.12 -21.01 1.79
CA LEU A 29 10.91 -20.42 0.46
C LEU A 29 11.85 -19.24 0.26
N GLU A 30 12.80 -19.40 -0.66
CA GLU A 30 13.77 -18.35 -1.04
C GLU A 30 13.13 -17.19 -1.82
N GLU A 31 11.95 -17.40 -2.42
CA GLU A 31 11.28 -16.41 -3.25
C GLU A 31 10.03 -15.84 -2.58
N VAL A 32 10.01 -14.52 -2.46
CA VAL A 32 8.81 -13.76 -2.05
C VAL A 32 7.82 -13.71 -3.21
N ARG A 33 6.70 -14.42 -3.09
CA ARG A 33 5.61 -14.43 -4.08
C ARG A 33 4.28 -14.11 -3.38
N PRO A 34 3.34 -13.42 -4.04
CA PRO A 34 2.05 -13.10 -3.44
C PRO A 34 1.26 -14.32 -2.94
N ASP A 35 1.43 -15.47 -3.59
CA ASP A 35 0.75 -16.72 -3.28
C ASP A 35 1.35 -17.52 -2.12
N ASN A 36 2.51 -17.11 -1.60
CA ASN A 36 3.14 -17.70 -0.41
C ASN A 36 3.25 -16.75 0.79
N MET A 37 2.59 -15.59 0.72
CA MET A 37 2.62 -14.55 1.74
C MET A 37 1.28 -14.41 2.46
N LEU A 38 1.33 -14.13 3.76
CA LEU A 38 0.18 -13.84 4.60
C LEU A 38 0.25 -12.39 5.08
N VAL A 39 -0.86 -11.68 4.97
CA VAL A 39 -0.98 -10.28 5.39
C VAL A 39 -1.11 -10.20 6.91
N TYR A 40 -0.21 -9.47 7.56
CA TYR A 40 -0.29 -9.19 9.00
C TYR A 40 -0.58 -7.72 9.33
N ASP A 41 -0.26 -6.76 8.45
CA ASP A 41 -0.61 -5.35 8.61
C ASP A 41 -1.37 -4.87 7.37
N VAL A 42 -2.43 -4.10 7.60
CA VAL A 42 -3.25 -3.48 6.54
C VAL A 42 -3.34 -2.00 6.84
N GLY A 43 -2.70 -1.19 6.00
CA GLY A 43 -2.83 0.26 6.01
C GLY A 43 -3.77 0.75 4.90
N TYR A 44 -4.51 1.82 5.16
CA TYR A 44 -5.22 2.51 4.09
C TYR A 44 -5.35 4.00 4.35
N CYS A 45 -5.45 4.77 3.28
CA CYS A 45 -5.93 6.14 3.32
C CYS A 45 -6.97 6.41 2.22
N ILE A 46 -8.00 7.20 2.56
CA ILE A 46 -8.99 7.68 1.59
C ILE A 46 -8.56 9.05 1.10
N VAL A 47 -8.42 9.18 -0.22
CA VAL A 47 -7.90 10.38 -0.86
C VAL A 47 -8.73 10.79 -2.07
N ASP A 48 -8.66 12.08 -2.45
CA ASP A 48 -9.11 12.57 -3.76
C ASP A 48 -7.95 12.56 -4.79
N LYS A 49 -8.22 12.92 -6.02
CA LYS A 49 -7.21 13.01 -7.10
C LYS A 49 -6.06 13.98 -6.80
N LYS A 50 -6.21 14.88 -5.82
CA LYS A 50 -5.19 15.85 -5.42
C LYS A 50 -4.33 15.35 -4.27
N GLY A 51 -4.59 14.13 -3.75
CA GLY A 51 -3.89 13.56 -2.60
C GLY A 51 -4.35 14.09 -1.24
N ASN A 52 -5.46 14.85 -1.18
CA ASN A 52 -6.03 15.26 0.10
C ASN A 52 -6.55 14.06 0.86
N VAL A 53 -6.10 13.85 2.10
CA VAL A 53 -6.51 12.74 2.96
C VAL A 53 -7.81 13.08 3.69
N TYR A 54 -8.75 12.15 3.70
CA TYR A 54 -10.06 12.25 4.34
C TYR A 54 -10.23 11.29 5.50
N ARG A 55 -9.62 10.12 5.40
CA ARG A 55 -9.63 9.07 6.43
C ARG A 55 -8.40 8.20 6.30
N THR A 56 -7.96 7.65 7.43
CA THR A 56 -6.87 6.66 7.50
C THR A 56 -7.27 5.52 8.42
N GLY A 57 -6.59 4.39 8.29
CA GLY A 57 -6.66 3.29 9.24
C GLY A 57 -5.43 2.38 9.12
N SER A 58 -5.06 1.79 10.25
CA SER A 58 -3.95 0.85 10.35
C SER A 58 -4.38 -0.30 11.26
N TYR A 59 -4.33 -1.53 10.74
CA TYR A 59 -4.84 -2.72 11.42
C TYR A 59 -3.86 -3.86 11.35
N LEU A 60 -3.53 -4.42 12.52
CA LEU A 60 -2.85 -5.71 12.60
C LEU A 60 -3.87 -6.83 12.59
N ILE A 61 -3.65 -7.82 11.74
CA ILE A 61 -4.50 -9.01 11.63
C ILE A 61 -4.13 -9.97 12.76
N SER A 62 -5.03 -10.10 13.74
CA SER A 62 -4.75 -10.83 14.98
C SER A 62 -4.38 -12.30 14.74
N GLU A 63 -5.02 -12.97 13.78
CA GLU A 63 -4.81 -14.36 13.43
C GLU A 63 -3.40 -14.61 12.90
N ILE A 64 -2.79 -13.60 12.28
CA ILE A 64 -1.44 -13.68 11.72
C ILE A 64 -0.41 -13.11 12.71
N PHE A 65 -0.69 -11.94 13.30
CA PHE A 65 0.28 -11.23 14.13
C PHE A 65 0.50 -11.88 15.50
N PHE A 66 -0.53 -12.44 16.14
CA PHE A 66 -0.45 -12.98 17.51
C PHE A 66 -0.64 -14.49 17.60
N GLY A 67 -0.79 -15.21 16.56
CA GLY A 67 -1.00 -16.66 16.60
C GLY A 67 0.29 -17.46 16.41
N GLU A 68 0.12 -18.66 15.91
CA GLU A 68 1.21 -19.56 15.46
C GLU A 68 2.13 -18.90 14.42
N PHE A 69 1.65 -17.85 13.77
CA PHE A 69 2.38 -17.09 12.75
C PHE A 69 3.39 -16.09 13.31
N TYR A 70 3.35 -15.77 14.61
CA TYR A 70 4.33 -14.85 15.20
C TYR A 70 5.77 -15.27 14.90
N SER A 71 6.06 -16.57 15.04
CA SER A 71 7.38 -17.10 14.69
C SER A 71 7.73 -16.98 13.20
N LYS A 72 6.71 -16.97 12.33
CA LYS A 72 6.88 -16.77 10.88
C LYS A 72 7.14 -15.31 10.54
N MET A 73 6.52 -14.37 11.25
CA MET A 73 6.79 -12.93 11.09
C MET A 73 8.25 -12.59 11.41
N GLN A 74 8.89 -13.28 12.35
CA GLN A 74 10.33 -13.12 12.64
C GLN A 74 11.21 -13.47 11.43
N SER A 75 10.70 -14.20 10.44
CA SER A 75 11.38 -14.49 9.18
C SER A 75 10.99 -13.58 8.04
N SER A 76 10.08 -12.63 8.23
CA SER A 76 9.71 -11.65 7.22
C SER A 76 10.87 -10.70 6.92
N TYR A 77 10.83 -10.06 5.76
CA TYR A 77 11.85 -9.10 5.33
C TYR A 77 12.02 -7.93 6.32
N TYR A 78 10.95 -7.57 7.02
CA TYR A 78 10.91 -6.46 7.98
C TYR A 78 10.77 -6.91 9.44
N ALA A 79 11.29 -8.09 9.77
CA ALA A 79 11.18 -8.68 11.12
C ALA A 79 11.77 -7.80 12.23
N ASP A 80 12.78 -7.00 11.92
CA ASP A 80 13.40 -6.01 12.82
C ASP A 80 12.44 -4.87 13.23
N LYS A 81 11.38 -4.65 12.47
CA LYS A 81 10.36 -3.61 12.75
C LYS A 81 9.22 -4.10 13.65
N ILE A 82 9.07 -5.42 13.81
CA ILE A 82 8.01 -6.02 14.63
C ILE A 82 7.94 -5.43 16.06
N PRO A 83 9.05 -5.16 16.79
CA PRO A 83 8.98 -4.53 18.11
C PRO A 83 8.29 -3.16 18.11
N ASN A 84 8.41 -2.39 17.03
CA ASN A 84 7.79 -1.07 16.92
C ASN A 84 6.26 -1.19 16.86
N TYR A 85 5.73 -2.24 16.25
CA TYR A 85 4.29 -2.49 16.19
C TYR A 85 3.66 -2.63 17.58
N PHE A 86 4.35 -3.25 18.53
CA PHE A 86 3.86 -3.34 19.92
C PHE A 86 3.78 -1.96 20.58
N GLY A 87 4.75 -1.09 20.32
CA GLY A 87 4.74 0.30 20.79
C GLY A 87 3.56 1.09 20.21
N ASP A 88 3.29 0.94 18.92
CA ASP A 88 2.20 1.63 18.23
C ASP A 88 0.83 1.14 18.71
N VAL A 89 0.67 -0.16 18.98
CA VAL A 89 -0.54 -0.72 19.56
C VAL A 89 -0.76 -0.17 20.98
N ALA A 90 0.27 -0.10 21.80
CA ALA A 90 0.18 0.43 23.15
C ALA A 90 -0.21 1.92 23.18
N LYS A 91 0.20 2.70 22.16
CA LYS A 91 -0.17 4.11 21.98
C LYS A 91 -1.54 4.31 21.31
N GLY A 92 -2.18 3.24 20.80
CA GLY A 92 -3.43 3.32 20.04
C GLY A 92 -3.26 3.89 18.62
N GLU A 93 -2.03 3.93 18.10
CA GLU A 93 -1.71 4.35 16.73
C GLU A 93 -2.02 3.24 15.72
N ARG A 94 -1.97 1.99 16.16
CA ARG A 94 -2.38 0.79 15.44
C ARG A 94 -3.42 0.01 16.23
N VAL A 95 -4.34 -0.64 15.53
CA VAL A 95 -5.43 -1.39 16.16
C VAL A 95 -5.37 -2.85 15.73
N VAL A 96 -5.35 -3.76 16.71
CA VAL A 96 -5.45 -5.20 16.46
C VAL A 96 -6.90 -5.57 16.20
N LYS A 97 -7.15 -6.27 15.11
CA LYS A 97 -8.47 -6.74 14.67
C LYS A 97 -8.36 -8.09 13.99
N THR A 98 -9.45 -8.87 14.04
CA THR A 98 -9.56 -10.06 13.21
C THR A 98 -9.72 -9.69 11.74
N TRP A 99 -9.40 -10.62 10.85
CA TRP A 99 -9.61 -10.47 9.41
C TRP A 99 -11.05 -10.03 9.07
N SER A 100 -12.03 -10.72 9.65
CA SER A 100 -13.44 -10.39 9.47
C SER A 100 -13.80 -9.00 9.95
N GLN A 101 -13.25 -8.54 11.10
CA GLN A 101 -13.48 -7.19 11.60
C GLN A 101 -12.88 -6.13 10.67
N VAL A 102 -11.66 -6.35 10.16
CA VAL A 102 -11.04 -5.43 9.19
C VAL A 102 -11.86 -5.39 7.91
N SER A 103 -12.29 -6.55 7.38
CA SER A 103 -13.17 -6.63 6.21
C SER A 103 -14.44 -5.81 6.41
N PHE A 104 -15.11 -5.95 7.55
CA PHE A 104 -16.32 -5.18 7.86
C PHE A 104 -16.05 -3.67 7.88
N ILE A 105 -14.95 -3.24 8.52
CA ILE A 105 -14.58 -1.82 8.61
C ILE A 105 -14.30 -1.26 7.21
N LEU A 106 -13.50 -1.95 6.41
CA LEU A 106 -13.14 -1.50 5.05
C LEU A 106 -14.38 -1.39 4.16
N ARG A 107 -15.32 -2.36 4.24
CA ARG A 107 -16.59 -2.30 3.51
C ARG A 107 -17.42 -1.08 3.90
N LYS A 108 -17.51 -0.75 5.20
CA LYS A 108 -18.21 0.45 5.67
C LYS A 108 -17.54 1.74 5.18
N VAL A 109 -16.22 1.80 5.14
CA VAL A 109 -15.48 2.94 4.58
C VAL A 109 -15.73 3.07 3.07
N ILE A 110 -15.72 1.96 2.35
CA ILE A 110 -16.00 1.90 0.91
C ILE A 110 -17.41 2.42 0.61
N GLU A 111 -18.42 1.98 1.38
CA GLU A 111 -19.79 2.46 1.27
C GLU A 111 -19.88 3.96 1.59
N GLU A 112 -19.29 4.40 2.72
CA GLU A 112 -19.36 5.80 3.19
C GLU A 112 -18.83 6.79 2.15
N TYR A 113 -17.68 6.46 1.50
CA TYR A 113 -17.02 7.33 0.52
C TYR A 113 -17.35 6.98 -0.94
N GLU A 114 -18.25 6.02 -1.18
CA GLU A 114 -18.62 5.54 -2.53
C GLU A 114 -17.36 5.15 -3.35
N ILE A 115 -16.44 4.40 -2.71
CA ILE A 115 -15.18 3.98 -3.33
C ILE A 115 -15.45 2.92 -4.41
N ASN A 116 -14.96 3.18 -5.62
CA ASN A 116 -15.03 2.23 -6.73
C ASN A 116 -13.64 1.71 -7.15
N THR A 117 -12.57 2.27 -6.55
CA THR A 117 -11.21 2.01 -6.98
C THR A 117 -10.27 1.91 -5.79
N ILE A 118 -9.57 0.78 -5.68
CA ILE A 118 -8.41 0.58 -4.80
C ILE A 118 -7.16 0.97 -5.58
N VAL A 119 -6.17 1.53 -4.90
CA VAL A 119 -4.84 1.86 -5.45
C VAL A 119 -3.78 1.24 -4.56
N ALA A 120 -2.78 0.61 -5.14
CA ALA A 120 -1.60 0.10 -4.44
C ALA A 120 -0.37 0.24 -5.33
N HIS A 121 0.84 0.23 -4.76
CA HIS A 121 2.08 0.26 -5.52
C HIS A 121 2.57 -1.16 -5.81
N ASN A 122 2.64 -1.57 -7.09
CA ASN A 122 2.79 -2.96 -7.47
C ASN A 122 1.58 -3.81 -7.01
N ALA A 123 0.40 -3.30 -7.24
CA ALA A 123 -0.89 -3.78 -6.73
C ALA A 123 -1.15 -5.29 -6.91
N ARG A 124 -0.41 -5.95 -7.81
CA ARG A 124 -0.50 -7.40 -7.99
C ARG A 124 -0.04 -8.17 -6.76
N PHE A 125 0.94 -7.61 -6.03
CA PHE A 125 1.45 -8.21 -4.81
C PHE A 125 0.39 -8.18 -3.71
N ASP A 126 -0.17 -7.02 -3.40
CA ASP A 126 -1.19 -6.85 -2.35
C ASP A 126 -2.45 -7.66 -2.67
N PHE A 127 -2.91 -7.59 -3.91
CA PHE A 127 -4.06 -8.38 -4.37
C PHE A 127 -3.84 -9.88 -4.18
N GLY A 128 -2.65 -10.37 -4.51
CA GLY A 128 -2.27 -11.77 -4.34
C GLY A 128 -2.16 -12.19 -2.89
N ALA A 129 -1.45 -11.41 -2.06
CA ALA A 129 -1.27 -11.68 -0.64
C ALA A 129 -2.62 -11.67 0.12
N ILE A 130 -3.50 -10.69 -0.16
CA ILE A 130 -4.86 -10.63 0.38
C ILE A 130 -5.67 -11.89 -0.02
N SER A 131 -5.59 -12.29 -1.29
CA SER A 131 -6.30 -13.46 -1.79
C SER A 131 -5.79 -14.75 -1.15
N ASN A 132 -4.48 -14.85 -0.92
CA ASN A 132 -3.85 -15.99 -0.28
C ASN A 132 -4.20 -16.06 1.22
N THR A 133 -4.13 -14.93 1.94
CA THR A 133 -4.49 -14.86 3.36
C THR A 133 -5.95 -15.27 3.58
N LYS A 134 -6.86 -14.78 2.72
CA LYS A 134 -8.27 -15.23 2.74
C LYS A 134 -8.40 -16.74 2.65
N LYS A 135 -7.68 -17.38 1.72
CA LYS A 135 -7.70 -18.85 1.54
C LYS A 135 -7.16 -19.57 2.76
N TYR A 136 -6.06 -19.06 3.30
CA TYR A 136 -5.39 -19.65 4.45
C TYR A 136 -6.25 -19.61 5.72
N LEU A 137 -6.95 -18.49 5.93
CA LEU A 137 -7.85 -18.31 7.08
C LEU A 137 -9.24 -18.90 6.86
N GLU A 138 -9.55 -19.41 5.67
CA GLU A 138 -10.88 -19.89 5.25
C GLU A 138 -11.99 -18.83 5.44
N GLU A 139 -11.63 -17.56 5.26
CA GLU A 139 -12.47 -16.39 5.55
C GLU A 139 -13.07 -15.76 4.30
N TYR A 140 -13.97 -14.78 4.52
CA TYR A 140 -14.53 -13.97 3.44
C TYR A 140 -13.49 -13.02 2.83
N PRO A 141 -13.69 -12.52 1.59
CA PRO A 141 -12.80 -11.53 0.99
C PRO A 141 -12.65 -10.29 1.87
N LEU A 142 -11.42 -9.82 2.07
CA LEU A 142 -11.12 -8.60 2.83
C LEU A 142 -11.86 -7.38 2.22
N LEU A 143 -11.86 -7.31 0.91
CA LEU A 143 -12.45 -6.23 0.13
C LEU A 143 -13.58 -6.75 -0.76
N PRO A 144 -14.62 -5.95 -1.09
CA PRO A 144 -15.56 -6.28 -2.15
C PRO A 144 -14.87 -6.26 -3.52
N TYR A 145 -15.54 -6.75 -4.55
CA TYR A 145 -15.03 -6.66 -5.91
C TYR A 145 -15.02 -5.19 -6.38
N LEU A 146 -13.83 -4.64 -6.57
CA LEU A 146 -13.59 -3.27 -7.00
C LEU A 146 -12.53 -3.22 -8.11
N GLU A 147 -12.46 -2.11 -8.81
CA GLU A 147 -11.39 -1.86 -9.76
C GLU A 147 -10.08 -1.58 -9.01
N TRP A 148 -8.97 -2.14 -9.49
CA TRP A 148 -7.65 -1.90 -8.91
C TRP A 148 -6.78 -1.10 -9.87
N TYR A 149 -6.18 -0.03 -9.35
CA TYR A 149 -5.12 0.73 -10.01
C TYR A 149 -3.77 0.35 -9.42
N ASP A 150 -2.80 0.23 -10.30
CA ASP A 150 -1.39 0.00 -9.96
C ASP A 150 -0.61 1.30 -10.12
N SER A 151 -0.23 1.93 -9.00
CA SER A 151 0.50 3.19 -9.01
C SER A 151 1.91 3.05 -9.61
N LEU A 152 2.51 1.85 -9.59
CA LEU A 152 3.76 1.56 -10.29
C LEU A 152 3.60 1.64 -11.82
N LYS A 153 2.51 1.08 -12.37
CA LYS A 153 2.20 1.21 -13.81
C LYS A 153 1.95 2.68 -14.18
N MET A 154 1.20 3.40 -13.34
CA MET A 154 0.97 4.84 -13.52
C MET A 154 2.29 5.61 -13.55
N ALA A 155 3.15 5.40 -12.56
CA ALA A 155 4.46 6.07 -12.48
C ALA A 155 5.35 5.74 -13.69
N ARG A 156 5.44 4.48 -14.10
CA ARG A 156 6.18 4.09 -15.31
C ARG A 156 5.66 4.78 -16.57
N SER A 157 4.34 4.90 -16.70
CA SER A 157 3.72 5.56 -17.86
C SER A 157 3.97 7.07 -17.89
N VAL A 158 4.04 7.71 -16.73
CA VAL A 158 4.18 9.17 -16.58
C VAL A 158 5.65 9.57 -16.44
N LEU A 159 6.31 9.09 -15.39
CA LEU A 159 7.69 9.47 -15.05
C LEU A 159 8.72 8.85 -16.01
N GLY A 160 8.47 7.62 -16.51
CA GLY A 160 9.35 6.95 -17.47
C GLY A 160 9.52 7.69 -18.80
N LYS A 161 8.69 8.71 -19.05
CA LYS A 161 8.77 9.59 -20.24
C LYS A 161 9.27 10.99 -19.89
N MET A 162 9.74 11.22 -18.66
CA MET A 162 10.18 12.53 -18.19
C MET A 162 11.73 12.57 -18.14
N PRO A 163 12.39 13.38 -18.97
CA PRO A 163 13.85 13.54 -18.92
C PRO A 163 14.37 13.97 -17.55
N THR A 164 13.56 14.73 -16.79
CA THR A 164 13.90 15.17 -15.44
C THR A 164 13.95 14.01 -14.44
N TYR A 165 13.07 13.00 -14.58
CA TYR A 165 13.12 11.81 -13.74
C TYR A 165 14.31 10.92 -14.12
N GLU A 166 14.58 10.76 -15.43
CA GLU A 166 15.74 10.03 -15.90
C GLU A 166 17.05 10.65 -15.39
N LYS A 167 17.18 11.98 -15.48
CA LYS A 167 18.33 12.70 -14.94
C LYS A 167 18.46 12.47 -13.42
N PHE A 168 17.38 12.60 -12.68
CA PHE A 168 17.35 12.34 -11.22
C PHE A 168 17.84 10.93 -10.89
N CYS A 169 17.36 9.90 -11.62
CA CYS A 169 17.79 8.53 -11.39
C CYS A 169 19.29 8.34 -11.69
N ARG A 170 19.82 8.97 -12.73
CA ARG A 170 21.25 8.91 -13.08
C ARG A 170 22.12 9.61 -12.03
N ASP A 171 21.74 10.82 -11.65
CA ASP A 171 22.51 11.65 -10.70
C ASP A 171 22.61 11.00 -9.31
N ASN A 172 21.59 10.20 -8.92
CA ASN A 172 21.51 9.58 -7.58
C ASN A 172 21.79 8.05 -7.61
N GLY A 173 22.17 7.47 -8.73
CA GLY A 173 22.47 6.03 -8.83
C GLY A 173 21.24 5.11 -8.76
N TYR A 174 20.04 5.62 -9.02
CA TYR A 174 18.78 4.86 -8.97
C TYR A 174 18.49 4.12 -10.29
N LEU A 175 19.50 3.40 -10.78
CA LEU A 175 19.36 2.60 -11.98
C LEU A 175 19.36 1.10 -11.66
N THR A 176 18.69 0.31 -12.50
CA THR A 176 18.78 -1.14 -12.47
C THR A 176 20.13 -1.60 -13.03
N LYS A 177 20.46 -2.88 -12.87
CA LYS A 177 21.66 -3.51 -13.51
C LYS A 177 21.69 -3.33 -15.03
N THR A 178 20.53 -3.14 -15.67
CA THR A 178 20.39 -2.92 -17.12
C THR A 178 20.32 -1.44 -17.49
N GLY A 179 20.62 -0.51 -16.58
CA GLY A 179 20.66 0.94 -16.82
C GLY A 179 19.30 1.63 -16.92
N LYS A 180 18.21 0.94 -16.58
CA LYS A 180 16.85 1.54 -16.54
C LYS A 180 16.57 2.19 -15.19
N CYS A 181 15.77 3.27 -15.18
CA CYS A 181 15.32 3.90 -13.94
C CYS A 181 14.55 2.91 -13.05
N ARG A 182 14.79 2.99 -11.75
CA ARG A 182 14.01 2.27 -10.75
C ARG A 182 12.73 3.06 -10.44
N PHE A 183 11.67 2.34 -10.04
CA PHE A 183 10.34 2.90 -9.74
C PHE A 183 9.80 2.35 -8.41
N THR A 184 10.64 2.22 -7.37
CA THR A 184 10.15 1.94 -6.02
C THR A 184 9.41 3.16 -5.48
N ALA A 185 8.46 2.97 -4.56
CA ALA A 185 7.69 4.05 -3.98
C ALA A 185 8.60 5.11 -3.36
N GLU A 186 9.61 4.70 -2.59
CA GLU A 186 10.60 5.57 -1.98
C GLU A 186 11.34 6.46 -2.99
N ILE A 187 11.87 5.89 -4.09
CA ILE A 187 12.61 6.66 -5.10
C ILE A 187 11.70 7.68 -5.80
N ILE A 188 10.47 7.28 -6.11
CA ILE A 188 9.49 8.20 -6.72
C ILE A 188 9.14 9.31 -5.73
N TYR A 189 8.93 8.98 -4.45
CA TYR A 189 8.61 9.96 -3.42
C TYR A 189 9.74 10.98 -3.24
N ARG A 190 11.00 10.54 -3.17
CA ARG A 190 12.19 11.43 -3.17
C ARG A 190 12.19 12.41 -4.35
N TYR A 191 11.86 11.91 -5.55
CA TYR A 191 11.77 12.76 -6.75
C TYR A 191 10.66 13.81 -6.64
N ILE A 192 9.48 13.41 -6.14
CA ILE A 192 8.30 14.29 -6.03
C ILE A 192 8.52 15.37 -4.98
N THR A 193 9.03 15.00 -3.81
CA THR A 193 9.21 15.90 -2.65
C THR A 193 10.50 16.69 -2.68
N LYS A 194 11.49 16.26 -3.50
CA LYS A 194 12.87 16.77 -3.50
C LYS A 194 13.62 16.49 -2.20
N ASP A 195 13.19 15.50 -1.44
CA ASP A 195 13.83 15.01 -0.24
C ASP A 195 14.63 13.74 -0.56
N ASN A 196 15.93 13.88 -0.82
CA ASN A 196 16.79 12.76 -1.17
C ASN A 196 17.16 11.88 0.04
N GLU A 197 17.00 12.40 1.26
CA GLU A 197 17.32 11.69 2.50
C GLU A 197 16.12 10.91 3.05
N PHE A 198 14.96 11.04 2.43
CA PHE A 198 13.77 10.31 2.86
C PHE A 198 14.02 8.80 2.84
N ILE A 199 13.62 8.11 3.92
CA ILE A 199 13.67 6.65 4.05
C ILE A 199 12.25 6.15 4.35
N GLU A 200 11.80 5.17 3.59
CA GLU A 200 10.51 4.51 3.76
C GLU A 200 10.50 3.66 5.04
N ASN A 201 9.45 3.77 5.85
CA ASN A 201 9.33 3.06 7.12
C ASN A 201 8.91 1.59 6.94
N HIS A 202 8.35 1.25 5.79
CA HIS A 202 7.80 -0.07 5.49
C HIS A 202 6.78 -0.54 6.53
N THR A 203 5.72 0.23 6.66
CA THR A 203 4.55 -0.12 7.46
C THR A 203 3.30 0.30 6.71
N GLY A 204 2.26 -0.52 6.73
CA GLY A 204 1.13 -0.39 5.82
C GLY A 204 0.51 1.02 5.74
N LEU A 205 0.30 1.72 6.87
CA LEU A 205 -0.28 3.07 6.82
C LEU A 205 0.69 4.11 6.27
N GLU A 206 1.95 4.10 6.71
CA GLU A 206 2.97 5.06 6.29
C GLU A 206 3.22 4.96 4.78
N ASP A 207 3.24 3.73 4.26
CA ASP A 207 3.47 3.49 2.84
C ASP A 207 2.28 3.96 1.99
N THR A 208 1.04 3.84 2.48
CA THR A 208 -0.11 4.44 1.79
C THR A 208 -0.01 5.96 1.69
N LEU A 209 0.63 6.64 2.68
CA LEU A 209 0.83 8.09 2.65
C LEU A 209 1.91 8.53 1.65
N ILE A 210 2.83 7.65 1.30
CA ILE A 210 3.79 7.83 0.21
C ILE A 210 3.11 7.59 -1.14
N GLU A 211 2.39 6.49 -1.25
CA GLU A 211 1.71 6.07 -2.48
C GLU A 211 0.64 7.05 -2.95
N LYS A 212 -0.08 7.70 -2.02
CA LYS A 212 -1.04 8.75 -2.37
C LYS A 212 -0.40 9.96 -3.06
N GLU A 213 0.84 10.30 -2.70
CA GLU A 213 1.59 11.37 -3.38
C GLU A 213 1.94 10.95 -4.82
N ILE A 214 2.29 9.67 -5.02
CA ILE A 214 2.54 9.12 -6.35
C ILE A 214 1.27 9.19 -7.20
N LEU A 215 0.13 8.77 -6.64
CA LEU A 215 -1.18 8.84 -7.28
C LEU A 215 -1.53 10.28 -7.69
N ALA A 216 -1.44 11.22 -6.73
CA ALA A 216 -1.75 12.63 -6.96
C ALA A 216 -0.83 13.26 -8.00
N TYR A 217 0.47 12.96 -7.93
CA TYR A 217 1.46 13.43 -8.90
C TYR A 217 1.13 12.94 -10.31
N CYS A 218 0.82 11.64 -10.48
CA CYS A 218 0.46 11.07 -11.77
C CYS A 218 -0.80 11.71 -12.35
N PHE A 219 -1.84 11.94 -11.56
CA PHE A 219 -3.05 12.64 -12.01
C PHE A 219 -2.77 14.09 -12.40
N LYS A 220 -1.93 14.81 -11.65
CA LYS A 220 -1.56 16.21 -11.93
C LYS A 220 -0.87 16.39 -13.28
N GLN A 221 -0.20 15.34 -13.80
CA GLN A 221 0.47 15.43 -15.10
C GLN A 221 -0.48 15.41 -16.30
N HIS A 222 -1.75 15.07 -16.13
CA HIS A 222 -2.77 14.99 -17.20
C HIS A 222 -2.34 14.15 -18.42
N LYS A 223 -1.43 13.19 -18.22
CA LYS A 223 -0.94 12.31 -19.30
C LYS A 223 -1.78 11.04 -19.37
N LYS A 224 -1.88 10.47 -20.59
CA LYS A 224 -2.39 9.10 -20.75
C LYS A 224 -1.45 8.14 -20.03
N MET A 225 -2.00 7.30 -19.17
CA MET A 225 -1.25 6.35 -18.35
C MET A 225 -1.97 5.00 -18.26
N ASP A 226 -1.19 3.94 -18.22
CA ASP A 226 -1.65 2.61 -17.83
C ASP A 226 -1.81 2.59 -16.29
N LYS A 227 -2.95 2.14 -15.82
CA LYS A 227 -3.30 2.19 -14.40
C LYS A 227 -4.05 0.95 -13.90
N LEU A 228 -4.67 0.18 -14.80
CA LEU A 228 -5.45 -0.98 -14.40
C LEU A 228 -4.55 -2.15 -14.02
N LEU A 229 -4.83 -2.79 -12.88
CA LEU A 229 -4.15 -4.02 -12.51
C LEU A 229 -4.50 -5.13 -13.50
N PHE A 230 -5.78 -5.27 -13.82
CA PHE A 230 -6.28 -6.23 -14.80
C PHE A 230 -6.77 -5.46 -16.04
N ASN A 231 -6.23 -5.80 -17.19
CA ASN A 231 -6.76 -5.31 -18.47
C ASN A 231 -8.11 -6.02 -18.70
N LYS A 232 -9.11 -5.22 -19.12
CA LYS A 232 -10.39 -5.76 -19.57
C LYS A 232 -10.23 -6.42 -20.92
#